data_fe4ef7f5d0308db40e78335d21f0fa47
#
_entry.id   fe4ef7f5d0308db40e78335d21f0fa47
#
_cell.length_a   1.000
_cell.length_b   1.000
_cell.length_c   1.000
_cell.angle_alpha   90.00
_cell.angle_beta   90.00
_cell.angle_gamma   90.00
#
_symmetry.space_group_name_H-M   'P 1'
#
loop_
_entity.id
_entity.type
_entity.pdbx_description
1 polymer ?
#
loop_
_entity_poly.entity_id
_entity_poly.type
_entity_poly.pdbx_seq_one_letter_code
_entity_poly.pdbx_strand_id
1 'polypeptide(L)'
;MKETTQTALRATALLAVAFGLCVTGLTAADAKSNPIKEAMKKYNAAPKGTDPVCKKASEGKASKEEIKGMLAAYTAMAAAKPSQGDAAKWKQLCDALVAATAALDKGEAGAADKFKAAVNCKACHTDFKPAKK
;
A
#
# COMPACT_ATOMS: atom_id res chain seq x y z
N MET A 1 -14.31 66.94 10.80
CA MET A 1 -13.25 67.86 10.35
C MET A 1 -12.00 67.05 10.09
N LYS A 2 -11.54 67.18 8.83
CA LYS A 2 -10.18 67.00 8.30
C LYS A 2 -9.68 65.54 8.33
N GLU A 3 -9.75 64.75 7.21
CA GLU A 3 -8.86 64.86 6.02
C GLU A 3 -7.39 64.79 6.36
N THR A 4 -6.74 63.80 5.83
CA THR A 4 -5.69 63.80 4.80
C THR A 4 -5.19 62.38 4.57
N THR A 5 -5.46 61.75 3.45
CA THR A 5 -4.73 61.76 2.17
C THR A 5 -3.20 61.61 2.29
N GLN A 6 -2.64 60.54 1.78
CA GLN A 6 -1.59 60.41 0.75
C GLN A 6 -0.99 59.03 0.77
N THR A 7 -1.18 58.26 -0.26
CA THR A 7 -0.45 58.13 -1.53
C THR A 7 1.06 58.05 -1.41
N ALA A 8 1.59 56.88 -1.77
CA ALA A 8 2.81 56.63 -2.56
C ALA A 8 3.04 55.11 -2.59
N LEU A 9 2.82 54.43 -3.63
CA LEU A 9 3.52 54.28 -4.91
C LEU A 9 4.94 53.69 -4.82
N ARG A 10 5.10 52.55 -5.51
CA ARG A 10 6.34 51.93 -6.01
C ARG A 10 7.07 51.02 -5.01
N ALA A 11 7.26 49.73 -5.29
CA ALA A 11 8.13 49.25 -6.34
C ALA A 11 7.87 47.75 -6.64
N THR A 12 7.77 47.50 -7.90
CA THR A 12 7.92 46.20 -8.56
C THR A 12 9.22 45.53 -8.19
N ALA A 13 9.16 44.32 -7.66
CA ALA A 13 10.26 43.35 -7.74
C ALA A 13 9.69 42.02 -8.23
N LEU A 14 9.80 41.82 -9.52
CA LEU A 14 9.68 40.51 -10.18
C LEU A 14 10.82 39.62 -9.68
N LEU A 15 10.53 38.73 -8.74
CA LEU A 15 11.38 37.57 -8.49
C LEU A 15 10.74 36.37 -9.18
N ALA A 16 11.23 36.10 -10.38
CA ALA A 16 11.00 34.84 -11.07
C ALA A 16 11.73 33.75 -10.26
N VAL A 17 11.00 33.07 -9.36
CA VAL A 17 11.45 31.82 -8.77
C VAL A 17 11.20 30.74 -9.81
N ALA A 18 12.27 30.37 -10.52
CA ALA A 18 12.32 29.17 -11.33
C ALA A 18 12.02 27.98 -10.42
N PHE A 19 10.80 27.50 -10.49
CA PHE A 19 10.39 26.25 -9.85
C PHE A 19 11.02 25.12 -10.65
N GLY A 20 12.24 24.75 -10.25
CA GLY A 20 12.90 23.57 -10.76
C GLY A 20 12.03 22.34 -10.44
N LEU A 21 11.36 21.78 -11.44
CA LEU A 21 10.78 20.46 -11.37
C LEU A 21 11.92 19.47 -11.10
N CYS A 22 12.15 19.14 -9.83
CA CYS A 22 12.77 17.89 -9.47
C CYS A 22 11.75 16.78 -9.80
N VAL A 23 11.79 16.33 -11.03
CA VAL A 23 11.25 15.03 -11.41
C VAL A 23 12.18 14.00 -10.74
N THR A 24 11.91 13.71 -9.46
CA THR A 24 12.47 12.51 -8.83
C THR A 24 11.89 11.35 -9.61
N GLY A 25 12.76 10.71 -10.40
CA GLY A 25 12.39 9.56 -11.20
C GLY A 25 11.69 8.53 -10.33
N LEU A 26 10.41 8.28 -10.61
CA LEU A 26 9.81 7.00 -10.30
C LEU A 26 10.69 5.98 -11.02
N THR A 27 11.54 5.29 -10.26
CA THR A 27 12.19 4.09 -10.74
C THR A 27 11.06 3.15 -11.13
N ALA A 28 10.90 2.96 -12.44
CA ALA A 28 10.05 1.93 -12.99
C ALA A 28 10.45 0.61 -12.32
N ALA A 29 9.59 0.13 -11.42
CA ALA A 29 9.73 -1.20 -10.85
C ALA A 29 9.83 -2.16 -12.02
N ASP A 30 10.87 -2.99 -11.99
CA ASP A 30 11.18 -4.01 -12.97
C ASP A 30 9.93 -4.64 -13.57
N ALA A 31 9.73 -4.46 -14.88
CA ALA A 31 8.56 -4.92 -15.64
C ALA A 31 8.44 -6.46 -15.73
N LYS A 32 9.20 -7.21 -14.93
CA LYS A 32 9.24 -8.69 -14.90
C LYS A 32 8.70 -9.32 -13.64
N SER A 33 8.45 -8.59 -12.54
CA SER A 33 7.93 -9.20 -11.33
C SER A 33 6.40 -9.10 -11.27
N ASN A 34 5.74 -10.22 -11.02
CA ASN A 34 4.30 -10.25 -10.79
C ASN A 34 4.02 -9.87 -9.33
N PRO A 35 3.39 -8.69 -9.05
CA PRO A 35 3.19 -8.21 -7.68
C PRO A 35 2.41 -9.19 -6.80
N ILE A 36 1.47 -9.95 -7.39
CA ILE A 36 0.70 -10.98 -6.68
C ILE A 36 1.65 -12.09 -6.21
N LYS A 37 2.51 -12.57 -7.11
CA LYS A 37 3.47 -13.62 -6.82
C LYS A 37 4.49 -13.21 -5.77
N GLU A 38 4.98 -11.97 -5.87
CA GLU A 38 5.93 -11.41 -4.91
C GLU A 38 5.32 -11.24 -3.51
N ALA A 39 4.10 -10.70 -3.40
CA ALA A 39 3.40 -10.59 -2.14
C ALA A 39 3.19 -11.96 -1.49
N MET A 40 2.73 -12.95 -2.27
CA MET A 40 2.53 -14.31 -1.77
C MET A 40 3.84 -14.96 -1.31
N LYS A 41 4.91 -14.84 -2.09
CA LYS A 41 6.21 -15.43 -1.76
C LYS A 41 6.84 -14.81 -0.52
N LYS A 42 6.79 -13.49 -0.41
CA LYS A 42 7.52 -12.74 0.62
C LYS A 42 6.79 -12.70 1.96
N TYR A 43 5.47 -12.57 1.95
CA TYR A 43 4.69 -12.31 3.16
C TYR A 43 3.74 -13.44 3.55
N ASN A 44 3.29 -14.25 2.61
CA ASN A 44 2.30 -15.31 2.83
C ASN A 44 2.89 -16.72 2.78
N ALA A 45 4.14 -16.86 2.39
CA ALA A 45 4.89 -18.12 2.45
C ALA A 45 6.10 -17.98 3.37
N ALA A 46 6.54 -19.10 3.93
CA ALA A 46 7.77 -19.17 4.72
C ALA A 46 8.45 -20.53 4.54
N PRO A 47 9.75 -20.64 4.79
CA PRO A 47 10.45 -21.90 4.87
C PRO A 47 9.84 -22.82 5.93
N LYS A 48 10.00 -24.13 5.75
CA LYS A 48 9.55 -25.11 6.73
C LYS A 48 10.15 -24.82 8.12
N GLY A 49 9.29 -24.76 9.14
CA GLY A 49 9.70 -24.48 10.52
C GLY A 49 9.71 -22.99 10.91
N THR A 50 9.33 -22.09 9.98
CA THR A 50 9.18 -20.67 10.27
C THR A 50 7.76 -20.20 9.94
N ASP A 51 7.31 -19.14 10.64
CA ASP A 51 5.99 -18.56 10.38
C ASP A 51 6.09 -17.46 9.30
N PRO A 52 5.17 -17.44 8.34
CA PRO A 52 5.09 -16.34 7.39
C PRO A 52 4.69 -15.02 8.08
N VAL A 53 5.08 -13.90 7.49
CA VAL A 53 4.82 -12.57 8.08
C VAL A 53 3.32 -12.34 8.31
N CYS A 54 2.46 -12.79 7.40
CA CYS A 54 1.01 -12.67 7.57
C CYS A 54 0.50 -13.40 8.82
N LYS A 55 1.07 -14.55 9.18
CA LYS A 55 0.73 -15.25 10.42
C LYS A 55 1.23 -14.47 11.63
N LYS A 56 2.49 -14.03 11.62
CA LYS A 56 3.04 -13.17 12.70
C LYS A 56 2.21 -11.92 12.89
N ALA A 57 1.76 -11.28 11.81
CA ALA A 57 0.91 -10.09 11.87
C ALA A 57 -0.47 -10.37 12.49
N SER A 58 -1.10 -11.52 12.15
CA SER A 58 -2.38 -11.92 12.75
C SER A 58 -2.28 -12.28 14.24
N GLU A 59 -1.07 -12.55 14.73
CA GLU A 59 -0.77 -12.85 16.13
C GLU A 59 -0.17 -11.65 16.87
N GLY A 60 -0.06 -10.48 16.22
CA GLY A 60 0.55 -9.28 16.80
C GLY A 60 2.08 -9.38 17.01
N LYS A 61 2.76 -10.31 16.32
CA LYS A 61 4.19 -10.61 16.46
C LYS A 61 5.06 -10.07 15.33
N ALA A 62 4.46 -9.49 14.28
CA ALA A 62 5.21 -8.91 13.16
C ALA A 62 5.84 -7.58 13.58
N SER A 63 7.06 -7.31 13.08
CA SER A 63 7.72 -6.04 13.31
C SER A 63 7.06 -4.92 12.49
N LYS A 64 7.34 -3.68 12.87
CA LYS A 64 6.82 -2.50 12.15
C LYS A 64 7.30 -2.46 10.70
N GLU A 65 8.54 -2.84 10.45
CA GLU A 65 9.15 -2.94 9.13
C GLU A 65 8.50 -4.04 8.29
N GLU A 66 8.21 -5.19 8.90
CA GLU A 66 7.48 -6.29 8.25
C GLU A 66 6.08 -5.84 7.85
N ILE A 67 5.35 -5.14 8.74
CA ILE A 67 4.00 -4.63 8.47
C ILE A 67 3.99 -3.59 7.35
N LYS A 68 4.93 -2.62 7.37
CA LYS A 68 5.06 -1.62 6.31
C LYS A 68 5.38 -2.23 4.95
N GLY A 69 6.31 -3.17 4.93
CA GLY A 69 6.65 -3.89 3.71
C GLY A 69 5.48 -4.73 3.17
N MET A 70 4.73 -5.36 4.06
CA MET A 70 3.53 -6.13 3.72
C MET A 70 2.42 -5.21 3.18
N LEU A 71 2.21 -4.03 3.77
CA LEU A 71 1.25 -3.03 3.30
C LEU A 71 1.59 -2.57 1.87
N ALA A 72 2.84 -2.25 1.60
CA ALA A 72 3.29 -1.85 0.26
C ALA A 72 3.08 -2.98 -0.76
N ALA A 73 3.40 -4.22 -0.41
CA ALA A 73 3.22 -5.38 -1.27
C ALA A 73 1.74 -5.69 -1.55
N TYR A 74 0.87 -5.60 -0.55
CA TYR A 74 -0.57 -5.82 -0.73
C TYR A 74 -1.22 -4.68 -1.52
N THR A 75 -0.76 -3.45 -1.39
CA THR A 75 -1.19 -2.32 -2.23
C THR A 75 -0.83 -2.55 -3.70
N ALA A 76 0.40 -2.98 -3.97
CA ALA A 76 0.83 -3.33 -5.33
C ALA A 76 0.05 -4.53 -5.89
N MET A 77 -0.23 -5.54 -5.05
CA MET A 77 -1.05 -6.69 -5.41
C MET A 77 -2.49 -6.28 -5.75
N ALA A 78 -3.09 -5.36 -4.98
CA ALA A 78 -4.44 -4.84 -5.22
C ALA A 78 -4.57 -4.10 -6.55
N ALA A 79 -3.52 -3.40 -6.97
CA ALA A 79 -3.45 -2.71 -8.26
C ALA A 79 -3.22 -3.67 -9.44
N ALA A 80 -2.76 -4.89 -9.19
CA ALA A 80 -2.48 -5.88 -10.23
C ALA A 80 -3.74 -6.66 -10.62
N LYS A 81 -3.81 -7.03 -11.90
CA LYS A 81 -4.89 -7.88 -12.40
C LYS A 81 -4.57 -9.35 -12.13
N PRO A 82 -5.48 -10.12 -11.50
CA PRO A 82 -5.30 -11.55 -11.33
C PRO A 82 -5.36 -12.26 -12.69
N SER A 83 -4.74 -13.42 -12.80
CA SER A 83 -4.73 -14.21 -14.03
C SER A 83 -6.07 -14.87 -14.35
N GLN A 84 -6.95 -14.99 -13.37
CA GLN A 84 -8.29 -15.57 -13.49
C GLN A 84 -9.20 -15.03 -12.38
N GLY A 85 -10.49 -15.32 -12.47
CA GLY A 85 -11.50 -14.93 -11.49
C GLY A 85 -12.12 -13.56 -11.77
N ASP A 86 -13.11 -13.19 -10.96
CA ASP A 86 -13.85 -11.94 -11.09
C ASP A 86 -13.07 -10.74 -10.57
N ALA A 87 -12.92 -9.70 -11.39
CA ALA A 87 -12.11 -8.52 -11.07
C ALA A 87 -12.70 -7.69 -9.91
N ALA A 88 -14.02 -7.61 -9.78
CA ALA A 88 -14.67 -6.87 -8.71
C ALA A 88 -14.47 -7.58 -7.36
N LYS A 89 -14.61 -8.89 -7.35
CA LYS A 89 -14.33 -9.73 -6.18
C LYS A 89 -12.86 -9.66 -5.77
N TRP A 90 -11.94 -9.68 -6.75
CA TRP A 90 -10.52 -9.48 -6.49
C TRP A 90 -10.25 -8.16 -5.77
N LYS A 91 -10.79 -7.08 -6.34
CA LYS A 91 -10.62 -5.74 -5.76
C LYS A 91 -11.17 -5.68 -4.34
N GLN A 92 -12.36 -6.19 -4.08
CA GLN A 92 -12.99 -6.21 -2.76
C GLN A 92 -12.12 -6.93 -1.72
N LEU A 93 -11.60 -8.11 -2.05
CA LEU A 93 -10.76 -8.89 -1.14
C LEU A 93 -9.41 -8.19 -0.87
N CYS A 94 -8.80 -7.62 -1.90
CA CYS A 94 -7.55 -6.89 -1.77
C CYS A 94 -7.73 -5.58 -0.99
N ASP A 95 -8.78 -4.82 -1.25
CA ASP A 95 -9.06 -3.57 -0.53
C ASP A 95 -9.27 -3.84 0.98
N ALA A 96 -10.00 -4.89 1.32
CA ALA A 96 -10.18 -5.32 2.71
C ALA A 96 -8.85 -5.70 3.38
N LEU A 97 -8.00 -6.42 2.66
CA LEU A 97 -6.67 -6.83 3.15
C LEU A 97 -5.74 -5.63 3.34
N VAL A 98 -5.73 -4.70 2.39
CA VAL A 98 -4.94 -3.46 2.46
C VAL A 98 -5.40 -2.60 3.64
N ALA A 99 -6.72 -2.40 3.80
CA ALA A 99 -7.28 -1.63 4.90
C ALA A 99 -6.93 -2.23 6.28
N ALA A 100 -7.05 -3.54 6.41
CA ALA A 100 -6.68 -4.24 7.65
C ALA A 100 -5.18 -4.16 7.95
N THR A 101 -4.33 -4.23 6.91
CA THR A 101 -2.87 -4.07 7.07
C THR A 101 -2.50 -2.63 7.45
N ALA A 102 -3.18 -1.65 6.88
CA ALA A 102 -3.00 -0.24 7.25
C ALA A 102 -3.39 0.03 8.70
N ALA A 103 -4.44 -0.62 9.21
CA ALA A 103 -4.82 -0.55 10.62
C ALA A 103 -3.72 -1.12 11.54
N LEU A 104 -3.07 -2.23 11.13
CA LEU A 104 -1.89 -2.77 11.84
C LEU A 104 -0.72 -1.77 11.86
N ASP A 105 -0.42 -1.14 10.73
CA ASP A 105 0.69 -0.17 10.64
C ASP A 105 0.46 1.05 11.55
N LYS A 106 -0.79 1.47 11.70
CA LYS A 106 -1.19 2.53 12.62
C LYS A 106 -1.24 2.11 14.09
N GLY A 107 -1.21 0.82 14.39
CA GLY A 107 -1.34 0.29 15.75
C GLY A 107 -2.76 0.44 16.32
N GLU A 108 -3.79 0.38 15.47
CA GLU A 108 -5.19 0.50 15.91
C GLU A 108 -5.60 -0.67 16.81
N ALA A 109 -6.44 -0.39 17.82
CA ALA A 109 -6.98 -1.42 18.69
C ALA A 109 -7.78 -2.47 17.87
N GLY A 110 -7.54 -3.76 18.13
CA GLY A 110 -8.18 -4.86 17.41
C GLY A 110 -7.72 -5.05 15.96
N ALA A 111 -6.66 -4.36 15.51
CA ALA A 111 -6.17 -4.46 14.15
C ALA A 111 -5.70 -5.87 13.79
N ALA A 112 -5.13 -6.63 14.72
CA ALA A 112 -4.72 -8.01 14.50
C ALA A 112 -5.92 -8.92 14.18
N ASP A 113 -7.02 -8.76 14.87
CA ASP A 113 -8.25 -9.53 14.62
C ASP A 113 -8.88 -9.15 13.28
N LYS A 114 -8.91 -7.85 12.94
CA LYS A 114 -9.37 -7.36 11.63
C LYS A 114 -8.49 -7.95 10.51
N PHE A 115 -7.19 -7.95 10.69
CA PHE A 115 -6.26 -8.52 9.73
C PHE A 115 -6.43 -10.04 9.60
N LYS A 116 -6.58 -10.76 10.70
CA LYS A 116 -6.86 -12.20 10.71
C LYS A 116 -8.13 -12.56 9.94
N ALA A 117 -9.17 -11.74 10.05
CA ALA A 117 -10.42 -11.92 9.29
C ALA A 117 -10.22 -11.62 7.80
N ALA A 118 -9.42 -10.61 7.45
CA ALA A 118 -9.17 -10.19 6.06
C ALA A 118 -8.20 -11.13 5.32
N VAL A 119 -7.21 -11.73 6.00
CA VAL A 119 -6.22 -12.64 5.42
C VAL A 119 -6.82 -14.05 5.18
N ASN A 120 -7.86 -14.12 4.38
CA ASN A 120 -8.55 -15.38 4.06
C ASN A 120 -7.93 -16.07 2.85
N CYS A 121 -6.91 -16.90 3.10
CA CYS A 121 -6.18 -17.63 2.06
C CYS A 121 -7.12 -18.45 1.14
N LYS A 122 -8.11 -19.13 1.72
CA LYS A 122 -9.03 -19.99 0.99
C LYS A 122 -9.93 -19.18 0.05
N ALA A 123 -10.48 -18.04 0.51
CA ALA A 123 -11.37 -17.21 -0.30
C ALA A 123 -10.67 -16.66 -1.55
N CYS A 124 -9.40 -16.22 -1.42
CA CYS A 124 -8.63 -15.77 -2.57
C CYS A 124 -8.15 -16.92 -3.45
N HIS A 125 -7.58 -17.97 -2.86
CA HIS A 125 -6.97 -19.06 -3.64
C HIS A 125 -7.99 -19.93 -4.38
N THR A 126 -9.22 -20.03 -3.92
CA THR A 126 -10.27 -20.78 -4.62
C THR A 126 -10.53 -20.20 -6.01
N ASP A 127 -10.58 -18.87 -6.12
CA ASP A 127 -11.00 -18.22 -7.36
C ASP A 127 -9.83 -17.69 -8.20
N PHE A 128 -8.73 -17.31 -7.56
CA PHE A 128 -7.66 -16.54 -8.19
C PHE A 128 -6.32 -17.27 -8.32
N LYS A 129 -6.13 -18.39 -7.62
CA LYS A 129 -4.90 -19.16 -7.75
C LYS A 129 -4.93 -19.99 -9.03
N PRO A 130 -3.98 -19.78 -9.98
CA PRO A 130 -3.93 -20.60 -11.19
C PRO A 130 -3.69 -22.07 -10.85
N ALA A 131 -4.29 -22.95 -11.64
CA ALA A 131 -4.02 -24.40 -11.53
C ALA A 131 -2.52 -24.66 -11.74
N LYS A 132 -1.97 -25.60 -11.01
CA LYS A 132 -0.61 -26.08 -11.27
C LYS A 132 -0.61 -26.77 -12.64
N LYS A 133 0.24 -26.30 -13.54
CA LYS A 133 0.54 -26.99 -14.78
C LYS A 133 1.38 -28.22 -14.47
#